data_6e28070920a9b0469a068e07026e32a3
#
_entry.id   6e28070920a9b0469a068e07026e32a3
#
_cell.length_a   1.000
_cell.length_b   1.000
_cell.length_c   1.000
_cell.angle_alpha   90.00
_cell.angle_beta   90.00
_cell.angle_gamma   90.00
#
_symmetry.space_group_name_H-M   'P 1'
#
loop_
_entity.id
_entity.type
_entity.pdbx_description
1 polymer ?
#
loop_
_entity_poly.entity_id
_entity_poly.type
_entity_poly.pdbx_seq_one_letter_code
_entity_poly.pdbx_strand_id
1 'polypeptide(L)'
;MEEITKGLFLKRTNINLVNLRESCDLIYNKIKLLPLDDNWYNNDGQPNAPNTTKSFSQYNVLTFPLPQIHELYTEIKNVFYDCEKKYYGTNLKCNYFTQAWLNVYKKGQFIDWHSHRYDVARAWHGFICISTEPSETIYKFDDQIINVPSKDNQIVLGISENNKHKTNPWPFSDRDRITIAFDIIDRIGLRDVNPNHWIPI
;
A
#
# COMPACT_ATOMS: atom_id res chain seq x y z
N MET A 1 7.27 7.82 14.99
CA MET A 1 7.28 6.51 14.33
C MET A 1 7.43 5.43 15.39
N GLU A 2 6.52 4.49 15.42
CA GLU A 2 6.46 3.37 16.35
C GLU A 2 6.80 2.07 15.60
N GLU A 3 7.62 1.20 16.18
CA GLU A 3 7.89 -0.12 15.66
C GLU A 3 7.08 -1.14 16.47
N ILE A 4 6.14 -1.81 15.81
CA ILE A 4 5.21 -2.78 16.43
C ILE A 4 5.93 -4.12 16.63
N THR A 5 6.69 -4.53 15.64
CA THR A 5 7.59 -5.68 15.66
C THR A 5 8.74 -5.40 14.70
N LYS A 6 9.78 -6.24 14.73
CA LYS A 6 10.94 -6.05 13.86
C LYS A 6 10.53 -5.94 12.39
N GLY A 7 10.74 -4.75 11.82
CA GLY A 7 10.42 -4.48 10.41
C GLY A 7 8.96 -4.13 10.11
N LEU A 8 8.10 -3.88 11.12
CA LEU A 8 6.76 -3.33 10.93
C LEU A 8 6.61 -2.03 11.73
N PHE A 9 6.31 -0.95 11.04
CA PHE A 9 6.30 0.41 11.56
C PHE A 9 4.96 1.10 11.35
N LEU A 10 4.59 1.95 12.31
CA LEU A 10 3.42 2.83 12.24
C LEU A 10 3.87 4.28 12.38
N LYS A 11 3.25 5.15 11.60
CA LYS A 11 3.39 6.59 11.74
C LYS A 11 2.07 7.30 11.49
N ARG A 12 1.63 8.13 12.43
CA ARG A 12 0.59 9.12 12.16
C ARG A 12 1.13 10.24 11.29
N THR A 13 0.32 10.66 10.33
CA THR A 13 0.62 11.79 9.45
C THR A 13 -0.28 12.98 9.79
N ASN A 14 -0.01 14.13 9.17
CA ASN A 14 -0.84 15.34 9.30
C ASN A 14 -1.48 15.73 7.95
N ILE A 15 -1.59 14.76 7.02
CA ILE A 15 -2.20 15.01 5.72
C ILE A 15 -3.67 15.38 5.91
N ASN A 16 -4.15 16.35 5.14
CA ASN A 16 -5.57 16.69 5.13
C ASN A 16 -6.37 15.56 4.47
N LEU A 17 -7.01 14.72 5.29
CA LEU A 17 -7.74 13.54 4.80
C LEU A 17 -8.97 13.89 3.98
N VAL A 18 -9.63 15.03 4.20
CA VAL A 18 -10.78 15.45 3.39
C VAL A 18 -10.33 15.67 1.95
N ASN A 19 -9.30 16.46 1.76
CA ASN A 19 -8.76 16.76 0.43
C ASN A 19 -8.11 15.51 -0.22
N LEU A 20 -7.45 14.67 0.58
CA LEU A 20 -6.89 13.41 0.07
C LEU A 20 -8.00 12.46 -0.38
N ARG A 21 -9.12 12.37 0.36
CA ARG A 21 -10.28 11.58 -0.02
C ARG A 21 -10.88 12.06 -1.33
N GLU A 22 -11.08 13.38 -1.52
CA GLU A 22 -11.54 13.95 -2.78
C GLU A 22 -10.60 13.60 -3.95
N SER A 23 -9.28 13.63 -3.70
CA SER A 23 -8.29 13.20 -4.70
C SER A 23 -8.43 11.72 -5.04
N CYS A 24 -8.68 10.86 -4.06
CA CYS A 24 -8.95 9.42 -4.28
C CYS A 24 -10.20 9.20 -5.12
N ASP A 25 -11.27 9.92 -4.86
CA ASP A 25 -12.52 9.82 -5.61
C ASP A 25 -12.34 10.26 -7.07
N LEU A 26 -11.57 11.34 -7.31
CA LEU A 26 -11.21 11.78 -8.67
C LEU A 26 -10.39 10.73 -9.41
N ILE A 27 -9.36 10.16 -8.78
CA ILE A 27 -8.49 9.13 -9.36
C ILE A 27 -9.31 7.88 -9.67
N TYR A 28 -10.10 7.39 -8.70
CA TYR A 28 -10.93 6.21 -8.85
C TYR A 28 -11.92 6.36 -10.01
N ASN A 29 -12.59 7.52 -10.10
CA ASN A 29 -13.52 7.81 -11.18
C ASN A 29 -12.87 7.85 -12.57
N LYS A 30 -11.60 8.20 -12.66
CA LYS A 30 -10.84 8.17 -13.92
C LYS A 30 -10.42 6.74 -14.26
N ILE A 31 -9.83 6.03 -13.32
CA ILE A 31 -9.24 4.70 -13.56
C ILE A 31 -10.31 3.65 -13.88
N LYS A 32 -11.48 3.68 -13.21
CA LYS A 32 -12.56 2.71 -13.44
C LYS A 32 -13.15 2.72 -14.87
N LEU A 33 -12.86 3.77 -15.65
CA LEU A 33 -13.28 3.87 -17.05
C LEU A 33 -12.30 3.20 -18.03
N LEU A 34 -11.18 2.71 -17.53
CA LEU A 34 -10.11 2.13 -18.32
C LEU A 34 -10.26 0.60 -18.34
N PRO A 35 -9.77 -0.06 -19.40
CA PRO A 35 -9.86 -1.52 -19.48
C PRO A 35 -9.10 -2.17 -18.31
N LEU A 36 -9.69 -3.23 -17.75
CA LEU A 36 -9.03 -4.08 -16.77
C LEU A 36 -7.86 -4.82 -17.44
N ASP A 37 -6.77 -4.97 -16.70
CA ASP A 37 -5.73 -5.92 -17.06
C ASP A 37 -6.23 -7.34 -16.77
N ASP A 38 -6.46 -8.12 -17.83
CA ASP A 38 -7.00 -9.50 -17.76
C ASP A 38 -6.08 -10.47 -17.01
N ASN A 39 -4.83 -10.08 -16.75
CA ASN A 39 -3.84 -10.92 -16.05
C ASN A 39 -3.86 -10.76 -14.53
N TRP A 40 -4.81 -10.03 -13.96
CA TRP A 40 -4.81 -9.71 -12.54
C TRP A 40 -5.61 -10.71 -11.68
N TYR A 41 -5.39 -11.96 -11.89
CA TYR A 41 -5.81 -13.00 -10.95
C TYR A 41 -4.59 -13.46 -10.14
N ASN A 42 -4.79 -13.73 -8.84
CA ASN A 42 -3.75 -14.43 -8.10
C ASN A 42 -3.55 -15.84 -8.71
N ASN A 43 -2.43 -16.48 -8.40
CA ASN A 43 -2.11 -17.82 -8.90
C ASN A 43 -3.17 -18.89 -8.53
N ASP A 44 -4.10 -18.57 -7.62
CA ASP A 44 -5.18 -19.44 -7.16
C ASP A 44 -6.52 -19.15 -7.87
N GLY A 45 -6.54 -18.25 -8.87
CA GLY A 45 -7.74 -17.89 -9.63
C GLY A 45 -8.78 -17.07 -8.86
N GLN A 46 -8.42 -16.54 -7.70
CA GLN A 46 -9.31 -15.69 -6.89
C GLN A 46 -9.17 -14.23 -7.31
N PRO A 47 -10.28 -13.50 -7.53
CA PRO A 47 -10.20 -12.06 -7.76
C PRO A 47 -9.70 -11.39 -6.48
N ASN A 48 -8.50 -10.82 -6.54
CA ASN A 48 -8.00 -9.99 -5.46
C ASN A 48 -8.85 -8.73 -5.39
N ALA A 49 -9.43 -8.44 -4.25
CA ALA A 49 -10.20 -7.27 -3.90
C ALA A 49 -10.82 -6.51 -5.10
N PRO A 50 -12.11 -6.69 -5.38
CA PRO A 50 -12.75 -6.28 -6.65
C PRO A 50 -12.76 -4.76 -6.91
N ASN A 51 -12.34 -3.94 -5.96
CA ASN A 51 -12.32 -2.48 -6.09
C ASN A 51 -10.91 -1.88 -5.87
N THR A 52 -9.86 -2.63 -6.12
CA THR A 52 -8.50 -2.10 -6.09
C THR A 52 -8.07 -1.59 -7.46
N THR A 53 -7.37 -0.45 -7.49
CA THR A 53 -6.80 0.08 -8.73
C THR A 53 -5.53 -0.65 -9.18
N LYS A 54 -5.03 -1.60 -8.39
CA LYS A 54 -3.91 -2.44 -8.83
C LYS A 54 -4.30 -3.34 -10.00
N SER A 55 -5.58 -3.69 -10.13
CA SER A 55 -6.08 -4.39 -11.32
C SER A 55 -5.89 -3.59 -12.62
N PHE A 56 -5.63 -2.30 -12.53
CA PHE A 56 -5.20 -1.44 -13.63
C PHE A 56 -3.68 -1.27 -13.56
N SER A 57 -2.92 -2.32 -13.84
CA SER A 57 -1.47 -2.43 -13.59
C SER A 57 -0.60 -1.35 -14.23
N GLN A 58 -1.16 -0.60 -15.19
CA GLN A 58 -0.50 0.52 -15.86
C GLN A 58 -0.58 1.85 -15.09
N TYR A 59 -1.17 1.88 -13.89
CA TYR A 59 -1.33 3.13 -13.12
C TYR A 59 -0.57 3.09 -11.82
N ASN A 60 0.13 4.19 -11.55
CA ASN A 60 0.67 4.49 -10.25
C ASN A 60 -0.06 5.73 -9.72
N VAL A 61 -0.79 5.58 -8.63
CA VAL A 61 -1.58 6.67 -8.02
C VAL A 61 -0.72 7.89 -7.72
N LEU A 62 0.55 7.70 -7.38
CA LEU A 62 1.48 8.80 -7.06
C LEU A 62 1.86 9.67 -8.27
N THR A 63 1.51 9.26 -9.50
CA THR A 63 1.78 10.05 -10.71
C THR A 63 0.67 11.04 -11.06
N PHE A 64 -0.45 11.03 -10.36
CA PHE A 64 -1.52 12.00 -10.60
C PHE A 64 -1.11 13.39 -10.09
N PRO A 65 -1.24 14.45 -10.92
CA PRO A 65 -0.75 15.79 -10.60
C PRO A 65 -1.72 16.54 -9.67
N LEU A 66 -1.96 15.98 -8.49
CA LEU A 66 -2.81 16.54 -7.45
C LEU A 66 -1.96 16.92 -6.23
N PRO A 67 -2.16 18.11 -5.62
CA PRO A 67 -1.34 18.56 -4.50
C PRO A 67 -1.27 17.56 -3.35
N GLN A 68 -2.40 16.94 -3.00
CA GLN A 68 -2.48 15.97 -1.90
C GLN A 68 -1.75 14.65 -2.21
N ILE A 69 -1.68 14.27 -3.48
CA ILE A 69 -0.90 13.10 -3.92
C ILE A 69 0.60 13.40 -3.84
N HIS A 70 1.01 14.61 -4.17
CA HIS A 70 2.41 15.03 -3.99
C HIS A 70 2.80 15.12 -2.50
N GLU A 71 1.91 15.64 -1.65
CA GLU A 71 2.10 15.64 -0.19
C GLU A 71 2.22 14.21 0.34
N LEU A 72 1.34 13.30 -0.08
CA LEU A 72 1.38 11.88 0.27
C LEU A 72 2.70 11.22 -0.18
N TYR A 73 3.12 11.45 -1.42
CA TYR A 73 4.41 10.94 -1.92
C TYR A 73 5.58 11.37 -1.03
N THR A 74 5.60 12.65 -0.66
CA THR A 74 6.64 13.22 0.21
C THR A 74 6.64 12.56 1.59
N GLU A 75 5.45 12.34 2.16
CA GLU A 75 5.31 11.70 3.46
C GLU A 75 5.73 10.21 3.41
N ILE A 76 5.31 9.46 2.38
CA ILE A 76 5.74 8.07 2.15
C ILE A 76 7.28 8.00 2.07
N LYS A 77 7.89 8.90 1.30
CA LYS A 77 9.35 8.97 1.16
C LYS A 77 10.05 9.17 2.50
N ASN A 78 9.58 10.13 3.31
CA ASN A 78 10.17 10.43 4.61
C ASN A 78 10.04 9.23 5.57
N VAL A 79 8.84 8.63 5.65
CA VAL A 79 8.59 7.43 6.47
C VAL A 79 9.47 6.28 6.05
N PHE A 80 9.56 6.03 4.74
CA PHE A 80 10.37 4.95 4.20
C PHE A 80 11.85 5.09 4.57
N TYR A 81 12.47 6.24 4.36
CA TYR A 81 13.88 6.43 4.69
C TYR A 81 14.17 6.34 6.19
N ASP A 82 13.23 6.79 7.03
CA ASP A 82 13.34 6.62 8.49
C ASP A 82 13.29 5.13 8.89
N CYS A 83 12.36 4.35 8.28
CA CYS A 83 12.25 2.91 8.52
C CYS A 83 13.47 2.14 8.00
N GLU A 84 13.89 2.43 6.78
CA GLU A 84 15.06 1.83 6.14
C GLU A 84 16.32 2.02 7.01
N LYS A 85 16.56 3.26 7.45
CA LYS A 85 17.67 3.57 8.34
C LYS A 85 17.57 2.85 9.68
N LYS A 86 16.37 2.76 10.26
CA LYS A 86 16.15 2.10 11.56
C LYS A 86 16.33 0.60 11.44
N TYR A 87 15.85 -0.02 10.38
CA TYR A 87 15.87 -1.47 10.20
C TYR A 87 17.25 -2.00 9.77
N TYR A 88 17.88 -1.36 8.79
CA TYR A 88 19.17 -1.80 8.25
C TYR A 88 20.40 -1.08 8.81
N GLY A 89 20.21 -0.03 9.61
CA GLY A 89 21.29 0.66 10.33
C GLY A 89 22.24 1.49 9.47
N THR A 90 22.00 1.64 8.16
CA THR A 90 22.91 2.31 7.24
C THR A 90 22.21 3.25 6.29
N ASN A 91 22.91 4.35 5.93
CA ASN A 91 22.58 5.15 4.75
C ASN A 91 22.97 4.37 3.50
N LEU A 92 22.17 3.41 3.09
CA LEU A 92 22.39 2.73 1.83
C LEU A 92 22.08 3.70 0.70
N LYS A 93 23.07 3.96 -0.14
CA LYS A 93 22.90 4.66 -1.43
C LYS A 93 22.25 3.68 -2.43
N CYS A 94 21.08 3.17 -2.11
CA CYS A 94 20.29 2.38 -3.03
C CYS A 94 19.29 3.30 -3.72
N ASN A 95 19.09 3.11 -5.00
CA ASN A 95 17.99 3.75 -5.71
C ASN A 95 16.77 2.88 -5.48
N TYR A 96 15.77 3.44 -4.83
CA TYR A 96 14.48 2.80 -4.60
C TYR A 96 13.42 3.36 -5.54
N PHE A 97 12.43 2.54 -5.80
CA PHE A 97 11.30 2.84 -6.67
C PHE A 97 10.01 2.42 -5.98
N THR A 98 8.95 3.17 -6.23
CA THR A 98 7.64 2.92 -5.63
C THR A 98 6.54 2.86 -6.68
N GLN A 99 5.58 1.96 -6.44
CA GLN A 99 4.29 1.91 -7.10
C GLN A 99 3.20 1.94 -6.04
N ALA A 100 2.14 2.73 -6.28
CA ALA A 100 1.01 2.82 -5.36
C ALA A 100 -0.32 2.63 -6.08
N TRP A 101 -1.30 2.09 -5.37
CA TRP A 101 -2.65 1.85 -5.86
C TRP A 101 -3.70 2.11 -4.79
N LEU A 102 -4.89 2.50 -5.25
CA LEU A 102 -6.04 2.78 -4.39
C LEU A 102 -6.83 1.49 -4.15
N ASN A 103 -7.16 1.20 -2.90
CA ASN A 103 -8.10 0.16 -2.52
C ASN A 103 -9.39 0.78 -2.01
N VAL A 104 -10.53 0.39 -2.61
CA VAL A 104 -11.86 0.82 -2.21
C VAL A 104 -12.70 -0.41 -1.94
N TYR A 105 -12.99 -0.69 -0.67
CA TYR A 105 -13.78 -1.86 -0.26
C TYR A 105 -15.20 -1.47 0.14
N LYS A 106 -16.17 -2.10 -0.48
CA LYS A 106 -17.59 -2.06 -0.11
C LYS A 106 -17.89 -3.07 0.99
N LYS A 107 -19.09 -2.98 1.58
CA LYS A 107 -19.57 -3.95 2.58
C LYS A 107 -19.33 -5.39 2.12
N GLY A 108 -18.76 -6.20 3.02
CA GLY A 108 -18.44 -7.61 2.79
C GLY A 108 -17.13 -7.86 2.02
N GLN A 109 -16.53 -6.84 1.40
CA GLN A 109 -15.28 -7.01 0.66
C GLN A 109 -14.07 -7.00 1.60
N PHE A 110 -13.05 -7.76 1.24
CA PHE A 110 -11.81 -7.92 1.99
C PHE A 110 -10.70 -8.41 1.04
N ILE A 111 -9.49 -8.44 1.52
CA ILE A 111 -8.38 -9.14 0.88
C ILE A 111 -7.92 -10.27 1.80
N ASP A 112 -7.78 -11.46 1.25
CA ASP A 112 -7.30 -12.63 2.00
C ASP A 112 -5.78 -12.63 2.15
N TRP A 113 -5.24 -13.66 2.79
CA TRP A 113 -3.81 -13.81 3.04
C TRP A 113 -3.01 -13.72 1.74
N HIS A 114 -2.17 -12.73 1.66
CA HIS A 114 -1.26 -12.50 0.53
C HIS A 114 0.08 -11.93 1.01
N SER A 115 1.05 -11.93 0.14
CA SER A 115 2.38 -11.38 0.38
C SER A 115 2.87 -10.61 -0.84
N HIS A 116 3.75 -9.66 -0.61
CA HIS A 116 4.45 -8.89 -1.65
C HIS A 116 5.88 -9.42 -1.75
N ARG A 117 6.07 -10.50 -2.52
CA ARG A 117 7.38 -11.12 -2.69
C ARG A 117 8.06 -10.61 -3.95
N TYR A 118 9.28 -10.18 -3.76
CA TYR A 118 10.22 -9.85 -4.83
C TYR A 118 11.49 -10.67 -4.54
N ASP A 119 11.73 -11.72 -5.31
CA ASP A 119 12.67 -12.81 -4.96
C ASP A 119 14.14 -12.40 -4.78
N VAL A 120 14.52 -11.20 -5.21
CA VAL A 120 15.92 -10.75 -5.22
C VAL A 120 16.10 -9.30 -4.73
N ALA A 121 15.07 -8.68 -4.18
CA ALA A 121 15.10 -7.26 -3.86
C ALA A 121 14.77 -7.00 -2.39
N ARG A 122 15.36 -5.95 -1.84
CA ARG A 122 14.84 -5.34 -0.63
C ARG A 122 13.50 -4.72 -0.97
N ALA A 123 12.46 -5.23 -0.39
CA ALA A 123 11.11 -4.78 -0.65
C ALA A 123 10.40 -4.41 0.65
N TRP A 124 9.64 -3.33 0.54
CA TRP A 124 8.75 -2.84 1.58
C TRP A 124 7.34 -2.76 1.02
N HIS A 125 6.38 -3.07 1.86
CA HIS A 125 4.97 -2.88 1.56
C HIS A 125 4.33 -2.00 2.62
N GLY A 126 3.50 -1.07 2.18
CA GLY A 126 2.80 -0.19 3.10
C GLY A 126 1.46 0.29 2.56
N PHE A 127 0.73 0.97 3.43
CA PHE A 127 -0.48 1.68 3.04
C PHE A 127 -0.76 2.85 3.98
N ILE A 128 -1.48 3.84 3.48
CA ILE A 128 -2.09 4.89 4.29
C ILE A 128 -3.58 4.62 4.48
N CYS A 129 -4.06 4.80 5.70
CA CYS A 129 -5.47 4.72 6.07
C CYS A 129 -6.16 6.06 5.81
N ILE A 130 -7.22 6.07 4.97
CA ILE A 130 -7.96 7.29 4.59
C ILE A 130 -9.38 7.29 5.15
N SER A 131 -10.06 6.13 5.07
CA SER A 131 -11.37 5.89 5.65
C SER A 131 -11.42 4.41 6.04
N THR A 132 -10.97 4.09 7.23
CA THR A 132 -10.70 2.70 7.61
C THR A 132 -11.24 2.33 8.98
N GLU A 133 -11.61 3.29 9.80
CA GLU A 133 -12.10 3.02 11.16
C GLU A 133 -13.58 2.59 11.20
N PRO A 134 -13.93 1.61 12.01
CA PRO A 134 -13.04 0.70 12.72
C PRO A 134 -12.69 -0.53 11.86
N SER A 135 -11.45 -0.77 11.63
CA SER A 135 -10.96 -2.01 11.00
C SER A 135 -9.54 -2.33 11.48
N GLU A 136 -9.03 -3.46 11.04
CA GLU A 136 -7.66 -3.88 11.30
C GLU A 136 -7.06 -4.57 10.08
N THR A 137 -5.74 -4.59 10.03
CA THR A 137 -4.97 -5.43 9.14
C THR A 137 -4.25 -6.47 9.98
N ILE A 138 -4.43 -7.74 9.65
CA ILE A 138 -3.86 -8.87 10.36
C ILE A 138 -2.59 -9.28 9.62
N TYR A 139 -1.48 -9.22 10.31
CA TYR A 139 -0.17 -9.62 9.80
C TYR A 139 0.23 -10.99 10.34
N LYS A 140 0.95 -11.74 9.53
CA LYS A 140 1.66 -12.94 9.94
C LYS A 140 3.13 -12.77 9.56
N PHE A 141 3.97 -12.66 10.58
CA PHE A 141 5.42 -12.69 10.47
C PHE A 141 5.90 -14.04 11.04
N ASP A 142 6.46 -14.90 10.17
CA ASP A 142 6.74 -16.29 10.52
C ASP A 142 5.51 -16.95 11.17
N ASP A 143 5.57 -17.29 12.46
CA ASP A 143 4.46 -17.90 13.21
C ASP A 143 3.70 -16.90 14.11
N GLN A 144 4.11 -15.64 14.12
CA GLN A 144 3.48 -14.62 14.96
C GLN A 144 2.34 -13.93 14.22
N ILE A 145 1.15 -13.88 14.83
CA ILE A 145 0.00 -13.10 14.36
C ILE A 145 -0.04 -11.77 15.09
N ILE A 146 -0.14 -10.68 14.33
CA ILE A 146 -0.18 -9.32 14.84
C ILE A 146 -1.39 -8.60 14.23
N ASN A 147 -2.30 -8.15 15.10
CA ASN A 147 -3.44 -7.33 14.69
C ASN A 147 -3.06 -5.86 14.79
N VAL A 148 -3.10 -5.16 13.67
CA VAL A 148 -2.80 -3.73 13.59
C VAL A 148 -4.09 -2.97 13.34
N PRO A 149 -4.63 -2.24 14.35
CA PRO A 149 -5.80 -1.39 14.15
C PRO A 149 -5.52 -0.35 13.08
N SER A 150 -6.42 -0.27 12.10
CA SER A 150 -6.37 0.75 11.05
C SER A 150 -6.94 2.05 11.60
N LYS A 151 -6.10 3.06 11.73
CA LYS A 151 -6.52 4.40 12.17
C LYS A 151 -6.38 5.37 11.01
N ASP A 152 -7.39 6.17 10.77
CA ASP A 152 -7.33 7.18 9.74
C ASP A 152 -6.11 8.12 9.94
N ASN A 153 -5.49 8.53 8.85
CA ASN A 153 -4.25 9.30 8.83
C ASN A 153 -3.01 8.55 9.39
N GLN A 154 -3.01 7.21 9.27
CA GLN A 154 -1.90 6.37 9.68
C GLN A 154 -1.26 5.68 8.47
N ILE A 155 0.05 5.78 8.37
CA ILE A 155 0.86 4.94 7.48
C ILE A 155 1.31 3.71 8.27
N VAL A 156 1.11 2.55 7.66
CA VAL A 156 1.69 1.27 8.05
C VAL A 156 2.73 0.91 7.01
N LEU A 157 3.94 0.57 7.42
CA LEU A 157 5.03 0.17 6.51
C LEU A 157 5.78 -1.02 7.10
N GLY A 158 5.86 -2.10 6.34
CA GLY A 158 6.54 -3.33 6.73
C GLY A 158 7.52 -3.84 5.66
N ILE A 159 8.55 -4.56 6.09
CA ILE A 159 9.37 -5.35 5.16
C ILE A 159 8.50 -6.42 4.50
N SER A 160 8.76 -6.72 3.23
CA SER A 160 8.00 -7.74 2.50
C SER A 160 8.46 -9.17 2.79
N GLU A 161 9.64 -9.33 3.34
CA GLU A 161 10.21 -10.64 3.69
C GLU A 161 9.44 -11.28 4.85
N ASN A 162 9.05 -12.55 4.67
CA ASN A 162 8.32 -13.35 5.68
C ASN A 162 7.03 -12.70 6.22
N ASN A 163 6.47 -11.79 5.46
CA ASN A 163 5.28 -11.04 5.80
C ASN A 163 4.10 -11.47 4.93
N LYS A 164 3.04 -11.96 5.56
CA LYS A 164 1.73 -12.10 4.94
C LYS A 164 0.73 -11.24 5.71
N HIS A 165 -0.26 -10.74 5.01
CA HIS A 165 -1.32 -9.99 5.67
C HIS A 165 -2.66 -10.15 4.98
N LYS A 166 -3.72 -9.82 5.72
CA LYS A 166 -5.11 -9.82 5.25
C LYS A 166 -5.91 -8.73 5.95
N THR A 167 -7.12 -8.47 5.45
CA THR A 167 -8.12 -7.67 6.15
C THR A 167 -9.36 -8.51 6.44
N ASN A 168 -10.11 -8.12 7.45
CA ASN A 168 -11.45 -8.65 7.68
C ASN A 168 -12.46 -8.01 6.70
N PRO A 169 -13.61 -8.68 6.43
CA PRO A 169 -14.68 -8.09 5.63
C PRO A 169 -15.13 -6.74 6.18
N TRP A 170 -15.25 -5.73 5.29
CA TRP A 170 -15.73 -4.40 5.68
C TRP A 170 -17.20 -4.46 6.09
N PRO A 171 -17.59 -4.05 7.30
CA PRO A 171 -18.93 -4.30 7.81
C PRO A 171 -19.97 -3.24 7.39
N PHE A 172 -19.54 -2.06 6.92
CA PHE A 172 -20.42 -0.92 6.70
C PHE A 172 -20.95 -0.83 5.28
N SER A 173 -22.22 -0.39 5.13
CA SER A 173 -22.88 -0.15 3.84
C SER A 173 -23.01 1.33 3.49
N ASP A 174 -22.85 2.20 4.48
CA ASP A 174 -23.00 3.65 4.36
C ASP A 174 -21.70 4.37 3.99
N ARG A 175 -20.58 3.67 4.02
CA ARG A 175 -19.27 4.20 3.65
C ARG A 175 -18.33 3.10 3.15
N ASP A 176 -17.36 3.51 2.34
CA ASP A 176 -16.30 2.64 1.82
C ASP A 176 -15.08 2.66 2.72
N ARG A 177 -14.39 1.50 2.82
CA ARG A 177 -13.03 1.46 3.34
C ARG A 177 -12.06 1.87 2.26
N ILE A 178 -11.22 2.88 2.53
CA ILE A 178 -10.29 3.42 1.55
C ILE A 178 -8.87 3.45 2.13
N THR A 179 -7.96 2.87 1.37
CA THR A 179 -6.50 2.96 1.60
C THR A 179 -5.79 3.23 0.27
N ILE A 180 -4.65 3.89 0.32
CA ILE A 180 -3.66 3.84 -0.75
C ILE A 180 -2.55 2.91 -0.29
N ALA A 181 -2.41 1.77 -0.96
CA ALA A 181 -1.33 0.84 -0.73
C ALA A 181 -0.16 1.15 -1.67
N PHE A 182 1.05 0.79 -1.25
CA PHE A 182 2.26 1.01 -2.05
C PHE A 182 3.32 -0.04 -1.75
N ASP A 183 4.08 -0.37 -2.78
CA ASP A 183 5.31 -1.16 -2.68
C ASP A 183 6.51 -0.27 -2.94
N ILE A 184 7.62 -0.56 -2.27
CA ILE A 184 8.92 0.09 -2.49
C ILE A 184 9.95 -1.01 -2.66
N ILE A 185 10.65 -1.00 -3.78
CA ILE A 185 11.69 -1.97 -4.13
C ILE A 185 12.99 -1.28 -4.50
N ASP A 186 14.09 -1.95 -4.29
CA ASP A 186 15.37 -1.47 -4.79
C ASP A 186 15.50 -1.64 -6.33
N ARG A 187 16.55 -1.09 -6.92
CA ARG A 187 16.80 -1.16 -8.36
C ARG A 187 16.87 -2.59 -8.89
N ILE A 188 17.24 -3.56 -8.07
CA ILE A 188 17.37 -4.96 -8.51
C ILE A 188 15.99 -5.52 -8.78
N GLY A 189 15.02 -5.23 -7.91
CA GLY A 189 13.62 -5.65 -8.05
C GLY A 189 12.90 -5.13 -9.29
N LEU A 190 13.38 -4.04 -9.90
CA LEU A 190 12.81 -3.55 -11.16
C LEU A 190 12.98 -4.52 -12.34
N ARG A 191 13.90 -5.50 -12.24
CA ARG A 191 14.09 -6.51 -13.30
C ARG A 191 12.92 -7.48 -13.40
N ASP A 192 12.17 -7.66 -12.30
CA ASP A 192 11.12 -8.66 -12.17
C ASP A 192 9.71 -8.05 -12.32
N VAL A 193 9.63 -6.75 -12.57
CA VAL A 193 8.37 -6.00 -12.72
C VAL A 193 8.38 -5.14 -13.98
N ASN A 194 7.20 -4.68 -14.41
CA ASN A 194 7.12 -3.69 -15.49
C ASN A 194 7.61 -2.32 -14.98
N PRO A 195 8.81 -1.85 -15.39
CA PRO A 195 9.40 -0.64 -14.82
C PRO A 195 8.64 0.64 -15.13
N ASN A 196 7.73 0.63 -16.12
CA ASN A 196 6.96 1.80 -16.54
C ASN A 196 5.98 2.31 -15.47
N HIS A 197 5.66 1.47 -14.47
CA HIS A 197 4.70 1.81 -13.41
C HIS A 197 5.38 2.23 -12.11
N TRP A 198 6.70 2.21 -12.08
CA TRP A 198 7.50 2.52 -10.91
C TRP A 198 8.17 3.88 -11.05
N ILE A 199 8.10 4.69 -10.02
CA ILE A 199 8.76 5.99 -9.96
C ILE A 199 9.85 5.99 -8.90
N PRO A 200 10.93 6.75 -9.06
CA PRO A 200 11.94 6.90 -8.00
C PRO A 200 11.33 7.46 -6.73
N ILE A 201 11.85 7.06 -5.56
CA ILE A 201 11.44 7.57 -4.28
C ILE A 201 12.62 8.12 -3.47
#